data_a3dcb4a774c399977867054a5236d566
#
_entry.id   a3dcb4a774c399977867054a5236d566
#
_cell.length_a   1.000
_cell.length_b   1.000
_cell.length_c   1.000
_cell.angle_alpha   90.00
_cell.angle_beta   90.00
_cell.angle_gamma   90.00
#
_symmetry.space_group_name_H-M   'P 1'
#
loop_
_entity.id
_entity.type
_entity.pdbx_description
1 polymer ?
#
loop_
_entity_poly.entity_id
_entity_poly.type
_entity_poly.pdbx_seq_one_letter_code
_entity_poly.pdbx_strand_id
1 'polypeptide(L)'
;GKNEKSLKGIISQEVLLNDTSFRWYADNLKGYTPNASALAGLKKHADSLQFLVFMGTWCEDSHSIIPKFYSLLETSGFSKDKVTLIGVDRAKKTLSHLTEALNITNVPTIIVMKKGKEIGRVVEYGKYGLYDMELGEIIKKLDN
;
A
#
# COMPACT_ATOMS: atom_id res chain seq x y z
N GLY A 1 -4.08 17.57 5.50
CA GLY A 1 -4.49 18.96 5.37
C GLY A 1 -3.71 19.72 4.31
N LYS A 2 -4.08 20.94 4.08
CA LYS A 2 -3.47 21.73 3.01
C LYS A 2 -2.00 22.10 3.24
N ASN A 3 -1.54 22.03 4.49
CA ASN A 3 -0.17 22.32 4.85
C ASN A 3 0.71 21.08 4.94
N GLU A 4 0.17 19.92 4.62
CA GLU A 4 0.93 18.69 4.69
C GLU A 4 1.89 18.56 3.52
N LYS A 5 3.08 18.02 3.82
CA LYS A 5 4.11 17.79 2.84
C LYS A 5 3.66 16.74 1.81
N SER A 6 3.82 17.07 0.54
CA SER A 6 3.48 16.17 -0.56
C SER A 6 4.76 15.67 -1.20
N LEU A 7 4.99 14.36 -1.17
CA LEU A 7 6.10 13.72 -1.86
C LEU A 7 5.58 13.11 -3.16
N LYS A 8 6.34 13.28 -4.22
CA LYS A 8 5.96 12.86 -5.55
C LYS A 8 7.05 11.98 -6.16
N GLY A 9 6.67 10.85 -6.74
CA GLY A 9 7.61 9.90 -7.35
C GLY A 9 7.85 8.69 -6.45
N ILE A 10 8.88 7.92 -6.77
CA ILE A 10 9.23 6.72 -6.01
C ILE A 10 9.81 7.13 -4.66
N ILE A 11 9.23 6.61 -3.59
CA ILE A 11 9.66 6.91 -2.23
C ILE A 11 9.90 5.62 -1.45
N SER A 12 10.66 5.69 -0.38
CA SER A 12 10.92 4.54 0.49
C SER A 12 10.11 4.65 1.77
N GLN A 13 9.91 3.51 2.44
CA GLN A 13 9.30 3.49 3.76
C GLN A 13 10.10 4.35 4.75
N GLU A 14 11.44 4.31 4.65
CA GLU A 14 12.33 5.05 5.55
C GLU A 14 12.05 6.55 5.52
N VAL A 15 11.71 7.10 4.36
CA VAL A 15 11.35 8.52 4.25
C VAL A 15 10.12 8.82 5.11
N LEU A 16 9.14 7.93 5.09
CA LEU A 16 7.92 8.10 5.89
C LEU A 16 8.19 7.97 7.39
N LEU A 17 9.08 7.04 7.75
CA LEU A 17 9.42 6.79 9.16
C LEU A 17 10.26 7.90 9.77
N ASN A 18 11.18 8.48 8.98
CA ASN A 18 12.20 9.39 9.49
C ASN A 18 11.83 10.87 9.40
N ASP A 19 10.82 11.22 8.61
CA ASP A 19 10.40 12.61 8.47
C ASP A 19 9.43 12.96 9.61
N THR A 20 9.81 13.93 10.43
CA THR A 20 9.01 14.36 11.58
C THR A 20 7.67 14.96 11.17
N SER A 21 7.50 15.33 9.90
CA SER A 21 6.23 15.80 9.37
C SER A 21 5.17 14.70 9.29
N PHE A 22 5.59 13.44 9.34
CA PHE A 22 4.71 12.29 9.13
C PHE A 22 4.41 11.53 10.42
N ARG A 23 3.98 12.25 11.47
CA ARG A 23 3.63 11.65 12.77
C ARG A 23 2.49 10.66 12.67
N TRP A 24 1.63 10.84 11.68
CA TRP A 24 0.51 9.93 11.42
C TRP A 24 0.97 8.49 11.23
N TYR A 25 2.23 8.27 10.82
CA TYR A 25 2.70 6.91 10.54
C TYR A 25 2.63 6.05 11.81
N ALA A 26 3.27 6.48 12.88
CA ALA A 26 3.26 5.73 14.13
C ALA A 26 1.87 5.71 14.78
N ASP A 27 1.14 6.82 14.68
CA ASP A 27 -0.17 6.93 15.31
C ASP A 27 -1.17 5.94 14.73
N ASN A 28 -1.10 5.66 13.43
CA ASN A 28 -2.03 4.76 12.76
C ASN A 28 -1.71 3.28 12.94
N LEU A 29 -0.61 2.94 13.59
CA LEU A 29 -0.28 1.56 13.92
C LEU A 29 -0.94 1.08 15.22
N LYS A 30 -1.37 1.99 16.06
CA LYS A 30 -1.96 1.65 17.37
C LYS A 30 -3.19 0.79 17.20
N GLY A 31 -3.21 -0.35 17.86
CA GLY A 31 -4.35 -1.26 17.87
C GLY A 31 -4.57 -2.06 16.59
N TYR A 32 -3.67 -1.96 15.61
CA TYR A 32 -3.82 -2.73 14.39
C TYR A 32 -3.41 -4.18 14.56
N THR A 33 -4.30 -5.10 14.20
CA THR A 33 -4.02 -6.53 14.11
C THR A 33 -4.24 -6.97 12.67
N PRO A 34 -3.21 -7.49 11.99
CA PRO A 34 -3.35 -7.91 10.60
C PRO A 34 -4.40 -9.01 10.41
N ASN A 35 -5.07 -8.96 9.28
CA ASN A 35 -6.03 -10.00 8.88
C ASN A 35 -5.31 -11.34 8.72
N ALA A 36 -5.85 -12.40 9.32
CA ALA A 36 -5.21 -13.71 9.32
C ALA A 36 -5.06 -14.31 7.92
N SER A 37 -6.06 -14.11 7.07
CA SER A 37 -6.03 -14.62 5.69
C SER A 37 -4.96 -13.91 4.87
N ALA A 38 -4.82 -12.59 5.05
CA ALA A 38 -3.76 -11.82 4.37
C ALA A 38 -2.38 -12.27 4.83
N LEU A 39 -2.18 -12.46 6.14
CA LEU A 39 -0.92 -12.98 6.67
C LEU A 39 -0.56 -14.33 6.06
N ALA A 40 -1.50 -15.26 6.06
CA ALA A 40 -1.28 -16.61 5.54
C ALA A 40 -0.96 -16.57 4.05
N GLY A 41 -1.68 -15.77 3.29
CA GLY A 41 -1.45 -15.62 1.85
C GLY A 41 -0.07 -15.05 1.53
N LEU A 42 0.35 -14.02 2.26
CA LEU A 42 1.67 -13.41 2.08
C LEU A 42 2.80 -14.40 2.39
N LYS A 43 2.65 -15.19 3.45
CA LYS A 43 3.64 -16.22 3.80
C LYS A 43 3.72 -17.28 2.72
N LYS A 44 2.57 -17.75 2.24
CA LYS A 44 2.49 -18.83 1.26
C LYS A 44 3.05 -18.41 -0.11
N HIS A 45 2.77 -17.19 -0.54
CA HIS A 45 3.10 -16.72 -1.88
C HIS A 45 4.22 -15.68 -1.89
N ALA A 46 5.03 -15.62 -0.83
CA ALA A 46 6.07 -14.60 -0.64
C ALA A 46 7.02 -14.51 -1.84
N ASP A 47 7.38 -15.64 -2.46
CA ASP A 47 8.36 -15.67 -3.54
C ASP A 47 7.82 -15.21 -4.89
N SER A 48 6.51 -15.13 -5.05
CA SER A 48 5.92 -14.85 -6.36
C SER A 48 5.21 -13.51 -6.46
N LEU A 49 5.02 -12.80 -5.34
CA LEU A 49 4.27 -11.55 -5.33
C LEU A 49 5.17 -10.33 -5.32
N GLN A 50 4.71 -9.26 -5.98
CA GLN A 50 5.23 -7.90 -5.84
C GLN A 50 4.06 -6.95 -5.64
N PHE A 51 4.32 -5.79 -5.06
CA PHE A 51 3.31 -4.76 -4.83
C PHE A 51 3.73 -3.45 -5.47
N LEU A 52 2.77 -2.82 -6.12
CA LEU A 52 2.93 -1.48 -6.64
C LEU A 52 1.87 -0.62 -5.92
N VAL A 53 2.33 0.34 -5.12
CA VAL A 53 1.48 1.06 -4.19
C VAL A 53 1.53 2.55 -4.48
N PHE A 54 0.37 3.15 -4.67
CA PHE A 54 0.24 4.59 -4.86
C PHE A 54 -0.37 5.21 -3.62
N MET A 55 0.21 6.31 -3.15
CA MET A 55 -0.25 6.98 -1.95
C MET A 55 -0.09 8.50 -2.06
N GLY A 56 -0.86 9.21 -1.26
CA GLY A 56 -0.64 10.64 -1.03
C GLY A 56 -0.17 10.85 0.40
N THR A 57 0.99 11.48 0.59
CA THR A 57 1.47 11.81 1.95
C THR A 57 0.58 12.86 2.61
N TRP A 58 -0.27 13.52 1.82
CA TRP A 58 -1.27 14.50 2.24
C TRP A 58 -2.65 13.86 2.50
N CYS A 59 -2.84 12.57 2.19
CA CYS A 59 -4.15 11.92 2.14
C CYS A 59 -4.42 11.13 3.43
N GLU A 60 -5.53 11.40 4.10
CA GLU A 60 -5.87 10.73 5.36
C GLU A 60 -6.05 9.24 5.21
N ASP A 61 -6.65 8.78 4.11
CA ASP A 61 -6.80 7.33 3.88
C ASP A 61 -5.43 6.66 3.70
N SER A 62 -4.49 7.33 3.02
CA SER A 62 -3.11 6.85 2.91
C SER A 62 -2.45 6.80 4.28
N HIS A 63 -2.66 7.83 5.13
CA HIS A 63 -2.11 7.87 6.49
C HIS A 63 -2.57 6.67 7.31
N SER A 64 -3.83 6.27 7.13
CA SER A 64 -4.40 5.13 7.86
C SER A 64 -3.88 3.79 7.32
N ILE A 65 -3.85 3.62 6.02
CA ILE A 65 -3.65 2.31 5.40
C ILE A 65 -2.18 1.96 5.20
N ILE A 66 -1.36 2.90 4.75
CA ILE A 66 0.04 2.60 4.40
C ILE A 66 0.86 2.08 5.58
N PRO A 67 0.80 2.69 6.78
CA PRO A 67 1.53 2.14 7.92
C PRO A 67 1.09 0.70 8.25
N LYS A 68 -0.22 0.45 8.20
CA LYS A 68 -0.77 -0.88 8.48
C LYS A 68 -0.32 -1.91 7.45
N PHE A 69 -0.27 -1.50 6.18
CA PHE A 69 0.21 -2.37 5.10
C PHE A 69 1.67 -2.80 5.36
N TYR A 70 2.56 -1.87 5.70
CA TYR A 70 3.93 -2.23 6.01
C TYR A 70 4.02 -3.10 7.28
N SER A 71 3.18 -2.85 8.26
CA SER A 71 3.10 -3.70 9.47
C SER A 71 2.68 -5.13 9.10
N LEU A 72 1.70 -5.27 8.23
CA LEU A 72 1.25 -6.57 7.70
C LEU A 72 2.41 -7.29 7.01
N LEU A 73 3.16 -6.60 6.17
CA LEU A 73 4.31 -7.19 5.48
C LEU A 73 5.37 -7.65 6.47
N GLU A 74 5.71 -6.80 7.44
CA GLU A 74 6.70 -7.14 8.46
C GLU A 74 6.29 -8.35 9.28
N THR A 75 5.04 -8.39 9.71
CA THR A 75 4.49 -9.50 10.50
C THR A 75 4.53 -10.81 9.71
N SER A 76 4.31 -10.75 8.41
CA SER A 76 4.33 -11.94 7.54
C SER A 76 5.74 -12.34 7.12
N GLY A 77 6.74 -11.49 7.34
CA GLY A 77 8.10 -11.73 6.86
C GLY A 77 8.29 -11.45 5.36
N PHE A 78 7.34 -10.78 4.73
CA PHE A 78 7.42 -10.44 3.30
C PHE A 78 8.49 -9.36 3.10
N SER A 79 9.32 -9.53 2.06
CA SER A 79 10.40 -8.57 1.78
C SER A 79 9.87 -7.24 1.27
N LYS A 80 10.27 -6.15 1.93
CA LYS A 80 9.93 -4.79 1.51
C LYS A 80 10.57 -4.43 0.17
N ASP A 81 11.61 -5.13 -0.25
CA ASP A 81 12.24 -4.93 -1.55
C ASP A 81 11.30 -5.24 -2.71
N LYS A 82 10.23 -5.99 -2.44
CA LYS A 82 9.23 -6.33 -3.45
C LYS A 82 8.06 -5.34 -3.49
N VAL A 83 8.19 -4.22 -2.79
CA VAL A 83 7.21 -3.15 -2.78
C VAL A 83 7.79 -1.92 -3.45
N THR A 84 7.10 -1.41 -4.47
CA THR A 84 7.40 -0.11 -5.05
C THR A 84 6.35 0.88 -4.56
N LEU A 85 6.77 1.87 -3.79
CA LEU A 85 5.89 2.88 -3.22
C LEU A 85 6.02 4.17 -4.01
N ILE A 86 4.91 4.69 -4.49
CA ILE A 86 4.88 5.88 -5.34
C ILE A 86 3.98 6.93 -4.69
N GLY A 87 4.56 8.10 -4.42
CA GLY A 87 3.82 9.26 -3.94
C GLY A 87 3.20 10.01 -5.11
N VAL A 88 1.98 10.49 -4.92
CA VAL A 88 1.28 11.32 -5.90
C VAL A 88 0.97 12.69 -5.29
N ASP A 89 0.86 13.70 -6.14
CA ASP A 89 0.44 15.03 -5.71
C ASP A 89 -1.07 15.09 -5.49
N ARG A 90 -1.57 16.26 -5.07
CA ARG A 90 -3.01 16.42 -4.75
C ARG A 90 -3.91 16.24 -5.96
N ALA A 91 -3.39 16.42 -7.17
CA ALA A 91 -4.10 16.13 -8.41
C ALA A 91 -4.02 14.65 -8.78
N LYS A 92 -3.42 13.84 -7.93
CA LYS A 92 -3.19 12.40 -8.12
C LYS A 92 -2.31 12.12 -9.33
N LYS A 93 -1.28 12.97 -9.51
CA LYS A 93 -0.30 12.85 -10.59
C LYS A 93 1.07 12.53 -10.01
N THR A 94 1.88 11.85 -10.79
CA THR A 94 3.26 11.52 -10.43
C THR A 94 4.11 11.48 -11.70
N LEU A 95 5.35 10.97 -11.59
CA LEU A 95 6.28 10.88 -12.71
C LEU A 95 5.76 9.98 -13.84
N SER A 96 6.21 10.26 -15.06
CA SER A 96 6.00 9.39 -16.25
C SER A 96 4.54 9.02 -16.53
N HIS A 97 3.60 9.85 -16.13
CA HIS A 97 2.17 9.61 -16.34
C HIS A 97 1.69 8.27 -15.80
N LEU A 98 2.32 7.79 -14.71
CA LEU A 98 2.03 6.46 -14.16
C LEU A 98 0.59 6.31 -13.67
N THR A 99 0.01 7.36 -13.08
CA THR A 99 -1.36 7.25 -12.58
C THR A 99 -2.35 7.08 -13.73
N GLU A 100 -2.12 7.78 -14.83
CA GLU A 100 -2.96 7.63 -16.03
C GLU A 100 -2.77 6.26 -16.66
N ALA A 101 -1.51 5.83 -16.81
CA ALA A 101 -1.18 4.55 -17.43
C ALA A 101 -1.77 3.37 -16.69
N LEU A 102 -1.87 3.45 -15.37
CA LEU A 102 -2.35 2.35 -14.51
C LEU A 102 -3.76 2.57 -13.99
N ASN A 103 -4.43 3.63 -14.47
CA ASN A 103 -5.80 3.96 -14.07
C ASN A 103 -5.94 4.15 -12.56
N ILE A 104 -5.01 4.92 -11.97
CA ILE A 104 -5.08 5.27 -10.56
C ILE A 104 -5.94 6.52 -10.43
N THR A 105 -7.10 6.37 -9.84
CA THR A 105 -8.05 7.48 -9.65
C THR A 105 -8.14 7.91 -8.18
N ASN A 106 -7.88 6.99 -7.27
CA ASN A 106 -7.97 7.24 -5.83
C ASN A 106 -6.72 6.71 -5.14
N VAL A 107 -6.34 7.31 -4.03
CA VAL A 107 -5.24 6.83 -3.22
C VAL A 107 -5.67 6.62 -1.77
N PRO A 108 -5.11 5.64 -1.05
CA PRO A 108 -4.09 4.71 -1.56
C PRO A 108 -4.69 3.65 -2.50
N THR A 109 -3.88 3.16 -3.41
CA THR A 109 -4.20 1.99 -4.23
C THR A 109 -3.05 0.99 -4.10
N ILE A 110 -3.36 -0.22 -3.69
CA ILE A 110 -2.38 -1.31 -3.55
C ILE A 110 -2.63 -2.28 -4.70
N ILE A 111 -1.69 -2.35 -5.64
CA ILE A 111 -1.78 -3.27 -6.78
C ILE A 111 -0.96 -4.51 -6.46
N VAL A 112 -1.59 -5.68 -6.56
CA VAL A 112 -0.93 -6.97 -6.35
C VAL A 112 -0.49 -7.49 -7.70
N MET A 113 0.82 -7.76 -7.82
CA MET A 113 1.46 -8.19 -9.06
C MET A 113 2.04 -9.58 -8.92
N LYS A 114 1.97 -10.35 -9.99
CA LYS A 114 2.65 -11.64 -10.09
C LYS A 114 3.18 -11.80 -11.51
N LYS A 115 4.50 -12.01 -11.63
CA LYS A 115 5.17 -12.18 -12.93
C LYS A 115 4.84 -11.05 -13.91
N GLY A 116 4.86 -9.81 -13.41
CA GLY A 116 4.61 -8.63 -14.21
C GLY A 116 3.16 -8.37 -14.57
N LYS A 117 2.23 -9.15 -14.03
CA LYS A 117 0.80 -8.99 -14.29
C LYS A 117 0.06 -8.61 -13.01
N GLU A 118 -0.88 -7.69 -13.13
CA GLU A 118 -1.77 -7.36 -12.03
C GLU A 118 -2.76 -8.51 -11.82
N ILE A 119 -2.84 -9.02 -10.56
CA ILE A 119 -3.81 -10.03 -10.20
C ILE A 119 -4.99 -9.47 -9.43
N GLY A 120 -4.89 -8.23 -8.98
CA GLY A 120 -5.95 -7.51 -8.31
C GLY A 120 -5.42 -6.25 -7.68
N ARG A 121 -6.33 -5.41 -7.19
CA ARG A 121 -5.97 -4.19 -6.48
C ARG A 121 -6.96 -3.87 -5.38
N VAL A 122 -6.46 -3.22 -4.34
CA VAL A 122 -7.30 -2.69 -3.26
C VAL A 122 -7.24 -1.17 -3.37
N VAL A 123 -8.40 -0.55 -3.56
CA VAL A 123 -8.54 0.90 -3.68
C VAL A 123 -9.08 1.42 -2.35
N GLU A 124 -8.32 2.31 -1.72
CA GLU A 124 -8.67 2.86 -0.41
C GLU A 124 -8.91 1.71 0.59
N TYR A 125 -10.02 1.71 1.31
CA TYR A 125 -10.33 0.65 2.29
C TYR A 125 -10.86 -0.63 1.65
N GLY A 126 -11.05 -0.62 0.31
CA GLY A 126 -11.55 -1.78 -0.40
C GLY A 126 -13.04 -2.00 -0.22
N LYS A 127 -13.54 -3.06 -0.82
CA LYS A 127 -14.98 -3.33 -0.89
C LYS A 127 -15.61 -3.75 0.45
N TYR A 128 -14.77 -4.12 1.42
CA TYR A 128 -15.25 -4.54 2.74
C TYR A 128 -15.05 -3.48 3.82
N GLY A 129 -14.46 -2.34 3.48
CA GLY A 129 -14.09 -1.33 4.48
C GLY A 129 -12.88 -1.69 5.31
N LEU A 130 -12.26 -2.83 5.06
CA LEU A 130 -11.05 -3.33 5.71
C LEU A 130 -10.09 -3.73 4.59
N TYR A 131 -9.06 -2.92 4.36
CA TYR A 131 -8.20 -3.09 3.19
C TYR A 131 -7.54 -4.47 3.14
N ASP A 132 -7.12 -5.01 4.29
CA ASP A 132 -6.39 -6.27 4.34
C ASP A 132 -7.30 -7.48 4.14
N MET A 133 -8.58 -7.35 4.38
CA MET A 133 -9.54 -8.40 4.09
C MET A 133 -9.64 -8.65 2.59
N GLU A 134 -9.77 -7.60 1.80
CA GLU A 134 -9.79 -7.73 0.34
C GLU A 134 -8.43 -8.16 -0.20
N LEU A 135 -7.34 -7.66 0.38
CA LEU A 135 -5.99 -8.07 0.00
C LEU A 135 -5.82 -9.59 0.16
N GLY A 136 -6.22 -10.11 1.31
CA GLY A 136 -6.19 -11.55 1.57
C GLY A 136 -7.03 -12.34 0.57
N GLU A 137 -8.19 -11.83 0.20
CA GLU A 137 -9.07 -12.46 -0.80
C GLU A 137 -8.41 -12.53 -2.18
N ILE A 138 -7.75 -11.45 -2.60
CA ILE A 138 -7.03 -11.41 -3.89
C ILE A 138 -5.92 -12.46 -3.91
N ILE A 139 -5.12 -12.51 -2.86
CA ILE A 139 -3.99 -13.44 -2.78
C ILE A 139 -4.47 -14.89 -2.72
N LYS A 140 -5.56 -15.15 -2.00
CA LYS A 140 -6.11 -16.49 -1.86
C LYS A 140 -6.56 -17.09 -3.19
N LYS A 141 -6.89 -16.27 -4.17
CA LYS A 141 -7.22 -16.78 -5.52
C LYS A 141 -6.08 -17.58 -6.15
N LEU A 142 -4.84 -17.32 -5.73
CA LEU A 142 -3.68 -18.07 -6.21
C LEU A 142 -3.66 -19.52 -5.72
N ASP A 143 -4.44 -19.85 -4.72
CA ASP A 143 -4.51 -21.21 -4.15
C ASP A 143 -5.33 -22.17 -5.04
N ASN A 144 -6.04 -21.63 -6.00
CA ASN A 144 -6.93 -22.41 -6.87
C ASN A 144 -6.25 -22.83 -8.17
#